data_85d14b85893f405811dbfbac079f769b
#
_entry.id   85d14b85893f405811dbfbac079f769b
#
_cell.length_a   1.000
_cell.length_b   1.000
_cell.length_c   1.000
_cell.angle_alpha   90.00
_cell.angle_beta   90.00
_cell.angle_gamma   90.00
#
_symmetry.space_group_name_H-M   'P 1'
#
loop_
_entity.id
_entity.type
_entity.pdbx_description
1 polymer ?
#
loop_
_entity_poly.entity_id
_entity_poly.type
_entity_poly.pdbx_seq_one_letter_code
_entity_poly.pdbx_strand_id
1 'polypeptide(L)'
;MDELYQDAGGDDDLSDIEEKSEEPAEEEKPKKPKKEKKPKPPKEKKPKAPKVKKPVDKSERIQPDFGAIFKAVLIAAVISAVLIVGTNIFNKKSTIADAENAFDAGNYEEANGLLSGLSLKGDAKDLYNKNKLLASVQHGLTSYQHYVDLNKKGSAVDALIKTVGRKNKSEDLIEEYGISSQMDSLYSKITAALEENGLTEQQALDLYNMASLEEYTAKLKGYGALVNDNKKK
;
A
#
# COMPACT_ATOMS: atom_id res chain seq x y z
N MET A 1 28.87 -13.40 -16.28
CA MET A 1 28.42 -12.03 -16.65
C MET A 1 26.89 -12.01 -16.70
N ASP A 2 26.26 -12.70 -15.74
CA ASP A 2 24.81 -12.98 -15.73
C ASP A 2 24.17 -12.61 -14.37
N GLU A 3 24.32 -11.36 -13.92
CA GLU A 3 23.70 -10.90 -12.66
C GLU A 3 23.14 -9.49 -12.77
N LEU A 4 22.48 -9.11 -13.87
CA LEU A 4 22.01 -7.73 -14.03
C LEU A 4 20.52 -7.59 -14.39
N TYR A 5 19.71 -8.67 -14.31
CA TYR A 5 18.29 -8.61 -14.65
C TYR A 5 17.37 -9.33 -13.66
N GLN A 6 17.58 -9.11 -12.36
CA GLN A 6 16.56 -9.43 -11.35
C GLN A 6 16.37 -8.20 -10.47
N ASP A 7 15.75 -7.19 -11.01
CA ASP A 7 14.87 -6.31 -10.22
C ASP A 7 14.15 -5.33 -11.14
N ALA A 8 12.88 -5.11 -10.86
CA ALA A 8 11.94 -4.17 -11.45
C ALA A 8 10.97 -4.71 -12.51
N GLY A 9 10.50 -5.94 -12.35
CA GLY A 9 9.25 -6.39 -12.93
C GLY A 9 8.05 -6.09 -12.03
N GLY A 10 7.83 -4.84 -11.67
CA GLY A 10 6.56 -4.38 -11.15
C GLY A 10 5.66 -4.01 -12.33
N ASP A 11 5.09 -5.00 -13.03
CA ASP A 11 3.90 -4.78 -13.84
C ASP A 11 2.77 -4.37 -12.88
N ASP A 12 2.64 -3.07 -12.64
CA ASP A 12 1.41 -2.50 -12.12
C ASP A 12 0.34 -2.62 -13.21
N ASP A 13 -0.28 -3.80 -13.22
CA ASP A 13 -1.46 -4.08 -14.04
C ASP A 13 -2.59 -3.15 -13.62
N LEU A 14 -2.91 -2.20 -14.51
CA LEU A 14 -4.00 -1.25 -14.35
C LEU A 14 -5.39 -1.92 -14.48
N SER A 15 -5.46 -3.26 -14.57
CA SER A 15 -6.69 -4.01 -14.83
C SER A 15 -7.52 -4.35 -13.59
N ASP A 16 -7.03 -4.14 -12.36
CA ASP A 16 -7.79 -4.44 -11.13
C ASP A 16 -8.67 -3.27 -10.66
N ILE A 17 -9.57 -2.82 -11.53
CA ILE A 17 -10.73 -2.01 -11.14
C ILE A 17 -12.01 -2.80 -11.42
N GLU A 18 -12.13 -4.01 -10.88
CA GLU A 18 -13.42 -4.65 -10.74
C GLU A 18 -13.67 -5.05 -9.28
N GLU A 19 -14.66 -4.37 -8.74
CA GLU A 19 -15.25 -4.51 -7.43
C GLU A 19 -15.99 -5.85 -7.32
N LYS A 20 -15.61 -6.71 -6.38
CA LYS A 20 -16.49 -7.77 -5.91
C LYS A 20 -16.62 -7.72 -4.40
N SER A 21 -17.74 -7.13 -3.98
CA SER A 21 -18.23 -7.18 -2.61
C SER A 21 -18.67 -8.61 -2.28
N GLU A 22 -18.02 -9.26 -1.33
CA GLU A 22 -18.52 -10.47 -0.69
C GLU A 22 -18.65 -10.22 0.82
N GLU A 23 -19.90 -10.34 1.31
CA GLU A 23 -20.26 -10.42 2.73
C GLU A 23 -19.62 -11.66 3.38
N PRO A 24 -19.18 -11.58 4.65
CA PRO A 24 -18.68 -12.76 5.35
C PRO A 24 -19.86 -13.60 5.88
N ALA A 25 -19.91 -14.84 5.43
CA ALA A 25 -20.82 -15.88 5.94
C ALA A 25 -20.42 -16.29 7.37
N GLU A 26 -21.43 -16.38 8.26
CA GLU A 26 -21.34 -16.96 9.61
C GLU A 26 -20.94 -18.43 9.56
N GLU A 27 -19.82 -18.80 10.19
CA GLU A 27 -19.47 -20.20 10.45
C GLU A 27 -20.15 -20.71 11.71
N GLU A 28 -21.10 -21.63 11.54
CA GLU A 28 -21.68 -22.44 12.62
C GLU A 28 -20.65 -23.44 13.18
N LYS A 29 -20.41 -23.39 14.50
CA LYS A 29 -19.56 -24.35 15.22
C LYS A 29 -20.34 -25.64 15.53
N PRO A 30 -19.78 -26.84 15.30
CA PRO A 30 -20.44 -28.10 15.59
C PRO A 30 -20.48 -28.39 17.09
N LYS A 31 -21.67 -28.85 17.55
CA LYS A 31 -21.96 -29.30 18.91
C LYS A 31 -21.25 -30.61 19.26
N LYS A 32 -20.49 -30.65 20.36
CA LYS A 32 -19.89 -31.89 20.92
C LYS A 32 -20.93 -32.73 21.65
N PRO A 33 -20.82 -34.08 21.59
CA PRO A 33 -21.79 -34.98 22.19
C PRO A 33 -21.57 -35.13 23.72
N LYS A 34 -22.70 -35.24 24.45
CA LYS A 34 -22.77 -35.49 25.91
C LYS A 34 -22.25 -36.89 26.25
N LYS A 35 -21.29 -36.98 27.17
CA LYS A 35 -20.87 -38.24 27.81
C LYS A 35 -21.77 -38.57 28.98
N GLU A 36 -22.36 -39.76 28.94
CA GLU A 36 -23.12 -40.38 30.03
C GLU A 36 -22.25 -40.71 31.24
N LYS A 37 -22.80 -40.41 32.42
CA LYS A 37 -22.17 -40.69 33.72
C LYS A 37 -22.56 -42.09 34.21
N LYS A 38 -21.59 -42.98 34.42
CA LYS A 38 -21.77 -44.29 35.12
C LYS A 38 -21.87 -44.04 36.63
N PRO A 39 -22.74 -44.83 37.37
CA PRO A 39 -22.90 -44.70 38.79
C PRO A 39 -21.75 -45.35 39.58
N LYS A 40 -21.29 -44.70 40.66
CA LYS A 40 -20.27 -45.22 41.61
C LYS A 40 -20.94 -45.97 42.78
N PRO A 41 -20.32 -47.05 43.28
CA PRO A 41 -20.83 -47.82 44.40
C PRO A 41 -20.67 -47.12 45.76
N PRO A 42 -21.50 -47.49 46.78
CA PRO A 42 -21.54 -46.82 48.07
C PRO A 42 -20.33 -47.16 48.95
N LYS A 43 -19.70 -46.14 49.56
CA LYS A 43 -18.61 -46.32 50.58
C LYS A 43 -19.17 -46.21 51.97
N GLU A 44 -18.87 -47.23 52.80
CA GLU A 44 -19.19 -47.32 54.21
C GLU A 44 -18.60 -46.16 55.02
N LYS A 45 -19.37 -45.65 55.98
CA LYS A 45 -19.00 -44.56 56.88
C LYS A 45 -18.37 -45.14 58.14
N LYS A 46 -17.08 -44.86 58.40
CA LYS A 46 -16.44 -45.02 59.70
C LYS A 46 -16.72 -43.79 60.59
N PRO A 47 -16.98 -43.93 61.89
CA PRO A 47 -17.26 -42.81 62.78
C PRO A 47 -16.01 -42.01 63.09
N LYS A 48 -16.08 -40.68 62.86
CA LYS A 48 -15.01 -39.71 63.17
C LYS A 48 -15.25 -39.10 64.55
N ALA A 49 -14.19 -39.08 65.36
CA ALA A 49 -14.14 -38.42 66.69
C ALA A 49 -14.40 -36.91 66.56
N PRO A 50 -15.00 -36.23 67.59
CA PRO A 50 -15.35 -34.83 67.53
C PRO A 50 -14.09 -33.94 67.51
N LYS A 51 -13.84 -33.25 66.42
CA LYS A 51 -12.84 -32.19 66.34
C LYS A 51 -13.39 -30.90 66.90
N VAL A 52 -12.75 -30.44 67.99
CA VAL A 52 -12.97 -29.09 68.54
C VAL A 52 -12.71 -28.05 67.46
N LYS A 53 -13.76 -27.36 67.02
CA LYS A 53 -13.67 -26.24 66.06
C LYS A 53 -13.09 -25.06 66.82
N LYS A 54 -11.86 -24.66 66.52
CA LYS A 54 -11.35 -23.33 66.87
C LYS A 54 -12.21 -22.30 66.18
N PRO A 55 -12.58 -21.16 66.78
CA PRO A 55 -13.32 -20.10 66.12
C PRO A 55 -12.42 -19.54 64.99
N VAL A 56 -12.83 -19.75 63.77
CA VAL A 56 -12.21 -19.09 62.60
C VAL A 56 -12.75 -17.68 62.58
N ASP A 57 -11.89 -16.74 62.89
CA ASP A 57 -12.11 -15.32 62.72
C ASP A 57 -12.60 -15.07 61.29
N LYS A 58 -13.86 -14.64 61.15
CA LYS A 58 -14.42 -14.27 59.87
C LYS A 58 -13.94 -12.87 59.51
N SER A 59 -12.64 -12.62 59.56
CA SER A 59 -12.09 -11.42 58.93
C SER A 59 -12.35 -11.50 57.43
N GLU A 60 -13.36 -10.84 57.05
CA GLU A 60 -13.66 -10.26 55.70
C GLU A 60 -12.88 -10.87 54.55
N ARG A 61 -13.21 -12.12 54.16
CA ARG A 61 -12.97 -12.51 52.78
C ARG A 61 -13.93 -11.72 51.91
N ILE A 62 -13.47 -10.58 51.41
CA ILE A 62 -14.13 -9.86 50.34
C ILE A 62 -14.27 -10.87 49.22
N GLN A 63 -15.47 -11.46 49.08
CA GLN A 63 -15.74 -12.29 47.92
C GLN A 63 -15.80 -11.34 46.72
N PRO A 64 -14.91 -11.47 45.72
CA PRO A 64 -14.98 -10.60 44.59
C PRO A 64 -16.33 -10.80 43.89
N ASP A 65 -17.07 -9.71 43.73
CA ASP A 65 -18.31 -9.72 42.96
C ASP A 65 -17.91 -9.91 41.48
N PHE A 66 -17.94 -11.17 41.05
CA PHE A 66 -17.60 -11.55 39.65
C PHE A 66 -18.51 -10.81 38.66
N GLY A 67 -19.73 -10.43 39.03
CA GLY A 67 -20.62 -9.62 38.20
C GLY A 67 -20.11 -8.19 38.00
N ALA A 68 -19.60 -7.57 39.06
CA ALA A 68 -19.00 -6.24 38.98
C ALA A 68 -17.68 -6.27 38.17
N ILE A 69 -16.85 -7.29 38.40
CA ILE A 69 -15.59 -7.49 37.62
C ILE A 69 -15.89 -7.68 36.13
N PHE A 70 -16.86 -8.53 35.79
CA PHE A 70 -17.25 -8.78 34.41
C PHE A 70 -17.76 -7.51 33.73
N LYS A 71 -18.61 -6.72 34.40
CA LYS A 71 -19.08 -5.41 33.88
C LYS A 71 -17.90 -4.45 33.65
N ALA A 72 -16.95 -4.37 34.57
CA ALA A 72 -15.77 -3.50 34.43
C ALA A 72 -14.91 -3.91 33.24
N VAL A 73 -14.67 -5.21 33.05
CA VAL A 73 -13.93 -5.73 31.89
C VAL A 73 -14.65 -5.44 30.57
N LEU A 74 -15.98 -5.58 30.55
CA LEU A 74 -16.77 -5.29 29.36
C LEU A 74 -16.73 -3.80 29.00
N ILE A 75 -16.84 -2.91 29.99
CA ILE A 75 -16.70 -1.45 29.78
C ILE A 75 -15.29 -1.11 29.28
N ALA A 76 -14.26 -1.68 29.87
CA ALA A 76 -12.87 -1.48 29.42
C ALA A 76 -12.65 -1.95 27.98
N ALA A 77 -13.23 -3.08 27.59
CA ALA A 77 -13.17 -3.61 26.23
C ALA A 77 -13.85 -2.67 25.21
N VAL A 78 -15.03 -2.13 25.57
CA VAL A 78 -15.74 -1.16 24.72
C VAL A 78 -14.93 0.12 24.57
N ILE A 79 -14.39 0.67 25.66
CA ILE A 79 -13.55 1.88 25.61
C ILE A 79 -12.31 1.63 24.73
N SER A 80 -11.65 0.48 24.89
CA SER A 80 -10.48 0.13 24.08
C SER A 80 -10.84 0.02 22.59
N ALA A 81 -11.96 -0.60 22.24
CA ALA A 81 -12.44 -0.69 20.87
C ALA A 81 -12.71 0.71 20.27
N VAL A 82 -13.37 1.59 21.02
CA VAL A 82 -13.64 2.98 20.59
C VAL A 82 -12.34 3.76 20.37
N LEU A 83 -11.34 3.59 21.24
CA LEU A 83 -10.04 4.25 21.09
C LEU A 83 -9.30 3.74 19.84
N ILE A 84 -9.27 2.42 19.59
CA ILE A 84 -8.62 1.83 18.41
C ILE A 84 -9.29 2.34 17.13
N VAL A 85 -10.61 2.30 17.04
CA VAL A 85 -11.34 2.79 15.87
C VAL A 85 -11.15 4.30 15.70
N GLY A 86 -11.22 5.06 16.80
CA GLY A 86 -11.06 6.52 16.78
C GLY A 86 -9.66 6.94 16.29
N THR A 87 -8.60 6.29 16.74
CA THR A 87 -7.22 6.59 16.30
C THR A 87 -7.02 6.23 14.84
N ASN A 88 -7.55 5.11 14.37
CA ASN A 88 -7.45 4.72 12.96
C ASN A 88 -8.16 5.72 12.03
N ILE A 89 -9.35 6.19 12.41
CA ILE A 89 -10.10 7.19 11.62
C ILE A 89 -9.35 8.53 11.61
N PHE A 90 -8.84 8.95 12.78
CA PHE A 90 -8.10 10.20 12.89
C PHE A 90 -6.81 10.18 12.06
N ASN A 91 -6.00 9.12 12.20
CA ASN A 91 -4.77 8.95 11.43
C ASN A 91 -5.04 8.95 9.93
N LYS A 92 -6.09 8.24 9.48
CA LYS A 92 -6.48 8.23 8.06
C LYS A 92 -6.84 9.62 7.54
N LYS A 93 -7.61 10.41 8.29
CA LYS A 93 -7.96 11.78 7.89
C LYS A 93 -6.74 12.70 7.82
N SER A 94 -5.84 12.60 8.81
CA SER A 94 -4.58 13.35 8.80
C SER A 94 -3.73 12.97 7.57
N THR A 95 -3.56 11.67 7.30
CA THR A 95 -2.78 11.20 6.15
C THR A 95 -3.37 11.68 4.83
N ILE A 96 -4.71 11.72 4.68
CA ILE A 96 -5.35 12.26 3.47
C ILE A 96 -5.07 13.75 3.33
N ALA A 97 -5.18 14.54 4.42
CA ALA A 97 -4.88 15.97 4.38
C ALA A 97 -3.40 16.23 4.06
N ASP A 98 -2.49 15.43 4.59
CA ASP A 98 -1.06 15.53 4.27
C ASP A 98 -0.82 15.20 2.78
N ALA A 99 -1.54 14.23 2.23
CA ALA A 99 -1.47 13.90 0.81
C ALA A 99 -2.06 14.99 -0.08
N GLU A 100 -3.15 15.65 0.32
CA GLU A 100 -3.70 16.83 -0.36
C GLU A 100 -2.66 17.96 -0.41
N ASN A 101 -2.02 18.25 0.71
CA ASN A 101 -0.97 19.25 0.78
C ASN A 101 0.22 18.91 -0.13
N ALA A 102 0.65 17.65 -0.15
CA ALA A 102 1.73 17.18 -1.02
C ALA A 102 1.34 17.28 -2.50
N PHE A 103 0.08 16.93 -2.84
CA PHE A 103 -0.46 17.06 -4.19
C PHE A 103 -0.46 18.53 -4.66
N ASP A 104 -0.95 19.44 -3.82
CA ASP A 104 -1.02 20.87 -4.13
C ASP A 104 0.39 21.49 -4.25
N ALA A 105 1.36 20.95 -3.52
CA ALA A 105 2.77 21.33 -3.64
C ALA A 105 3.46 20.72 -4.87
N GLY A 106 2.80 19.85 -5.65
CA GLY A 106 3.38 19.15 -6.80
C GLY A 106 4.27 17.96 -6.43
N ASN A 107 4.24 17.51 -5.18
CA ASN A 107 4.99 16.34 -4.68
C ASN A 107 4.17 15.07 -4.86
N TYR A 108 3.90 14.70 -6.11
CA TYR A 108 2.96 13.62 -6.44
C TYR A 108 3.43 12.24 -5.99
N GLU A 109 4.74 11.96 -5.99
CA GLU A 109 5.28 10.69 -5.46
C GLU A 109 5.03 10.57 -3.95
N GLU A 110 5.22 11.64 -3.18
CA GLU A 110 4.94 11.68 -1.76
C GLU A 110 3.44 11.50 -1.48
N ALA A 111 2.59 12.26 -2.18
CA ALA A 111 1.14 12.13 -2.07
C ALA A 111 0.67 10.71 -2.39
N ASN A 112 1.26 10.08 -3.43
CA ASN A 112 0.94 8.69 -3.79
C ASN A 112 1.36 7.71 -2.69
N GLY A 113 2.53 7.88 -2.10
CA GLY A 113 3.01 7.09 -0.96
C GLY A 113 2.07 7.17 0.24
N LEU A 114 1.59 8.38 0.58
CA LEU A 114 0.66 8.61 1.68
C LEU A 114 -0.72 7.96 1.46
N LEU A 115 -1.23 7.98 0.22
CA LEU A 115 -2.54 7.44 -0.12
C LEU A 115 -2.51 5.93 -0.40
N SER A 116 -1.36 5.39 -0.78
CA SER A 116 -1.19 3.98 -1.13
C SER A 116 -1.50 3.08 0.07
N GLY A 117 -2.25 2.01 -0.17
CA GLY A 117 -2.65 1.05 0.87
C GLY A 117 -3.79 1.51 1.77
N LEU A 118 -4.31 2.74 1.60
CA LEU A 118 -5.49 3.20 2.32
C LEU A 118 -6.77 2.74 1.61
N SER A 119 -7.76 2.29 2.38
CA SER A 119 -9.11 2.05 1.86
C SER A 119 -9.81 3.38 1.61
N LEU A 120 -9.65 3.96 0.41
CA LEU A 120 -10.15 5.28 0.02
C LEU A 120 -11.55 5.19 -0.59
N LYS A 121 -12.38 6.26 -0.40
CA LYS A 121 -13.71 6.40 -0.99
C LYS A 121 -13.97 7.87 -1.34
N GLY A 122 -14.87 8.12 -2.30
CA GLY A 122 -15.25 9.48 -2.71
C GLY A 122 -14.04 10.32 -3.14
N ASP A 123 -14.02 11.59 -2.76
CA ASP A 123 -13.01 12.57 -3.16
C ASP A 123 -11.56 12.12 -2.90
N ALA A 124 -11.31 11.38 -1.82
CA ALA A 124 -9.98 10.85 -1.54
C ALA A 124 -9.54 9.75 -2.54
N LYS A 125 -10.49 8.95 -3.06
CA LYS A 125 -10.21 7.98 -4.13
C LYS A 125 -9.93 8.71 -5.44
N ASP A 126 -10.67 9.76 -5.74
CA ASP A 126 -10.46 10.57 -6.94
C ASP A 126 -9.12 11.30 -6.89
N LEU A 127 -8.76 11.85 -5.72
CA LEU A 127 -7.43 12.41 -5.50
C LEU A 127 -6.33 11.38 -5.74
N TYR A 128 -6.49 10.17 -5.21
CA TYR A 128 -5.52 9.08 -5.41
C TYR A 128 -5.35 8.72 -6.89
N ASN A 129 -6.46 8.60 -7.62
CA ASN A 129 -6.42 8.26 -9.04
C ASN A 129 -5.71 9.35 -9.86
N LYS A 130 -6.06 10.63 -9.64
CA LYS A 130 -5.37 11.79 -10.25
C LYS A 130 -3.88 11.77 -9.93
N ASN A 131 -3.57 11.60 -8.65
CA ASN A 131 -2.20 11.63 -8.17
C ASN A 131 -1.37 10.47 -8.71
N LYS A 132 -1.93 9.26 -8.84
CA LYS A 132 -1.25 8.09 -9.39
C LYS A 132 -0.74 8.36 -10.81
N LEU A 133 -1.52 9.04 -11.65
CA LEU A 133 -1.12 9.41 -13.00
C LEU A 133 0.06 10.39 -12.99
N LEU A 134 -0.03 11.47 -12.20
CA LEU A 134 1.03 12.48 -12.07
C LEU A 134 2.30 11.89 -11.43
N ALA A 135 2.14 11.08 -10.37
CA ALA A 135 3.25 10.41 -9.70
C ALA A 135 4.00 9.46 -10.65
N SER A 136 3.31 8.79 -11.57
CA SER A 136 3.96 7.89 -12.54
C SER A 136 4.92 8.64 -13.48
N VAL A 137 4.59 9.87 -13.87
CA VAL A 137 5.46 10.73 -14.70
C VAL A 137 6.56 11.35 -13.85
N GLN A 138 6.25 11.83 -12.64
CA GLN A 138 7.24 12.34 -11.70
C GLN A 138 8.29 11.27 -11.38
N HIS A 139 7.86 10.04 -11.09
CA HIS A 139 8.74 8.90 -10.87
C HIS A 139 9.66 8.59 -12.06
N GLY A 140 9.13 8.72 -13.28
CA GLY A 140 9.95 8.59 -14.48
C GLY A 140 11.07 9.63 -14.55
N LEU A 141 10.78 10.87 -14.19
CA LEU A 141 11.77 11.96 -14.14
C LEU A 141 12.79 11.72 -13.01
N THR A 142 12.34 11.32 -11.83
CA THR A 142 13.19 10.98 -10.69
C THR A 142 14.11 9.81 -11.04
N SER A 143 13.58 8.77 -11.70
CA SER A 143 14.35 7.62 -12.17
C SER A 143 15.40 8.03 -13.20
N TYR A 144 15.02 8.86 -14.18
CA TYR A 144 15.96 9.41 -15.16
C TYR A 144 17.14 10.10 -14.47
N GLN A 145 16.85 11.04 -13.55
CA GLN A 145 17.89 11.76 -12.85
C GLN A 145 18.80 10.84 -12.04
N HIS A 146 18.21 9.90 -11.32
CA HIS A 146 18.96 8.90 -10.56
C HIS A 146 19.92 8.09 -11.46
N TYR A 147 19.48 7.64 -12.63
CA TYR A 147 20.36 6.93 -13.56
C TYR A 147 21.43 7.81 -14.19
N VAL A 148 21.13 9.10 -14.41
CA VAL A 148 22.13 10.10 -14.83
C VAL A 148 23.22 10.24 -13.77
N ASP A 149 22.85 10.37 -12.50
CA ASP A 149 23.78 10.50 -11.37
C ASP A 149 24.67 9.25 -11.22
N LEU A 150 24.11 8.07 -11.49
CA LEU A 150 24.83 6.81 -11.52
C LEU A 150 25.64 6.59 -12.81
N ASN A 151 25.64 7.55 -13.76
CA ASN A 151 26.25 7.42 -15.08
C ASN A 151 25.74 6.23 -15.91
N LYS A 152 24.49 5.77 -15.66
CA LYS A 152 23.82 4.67 -16.37
C LYS A 152 22.92 5.23 -17.48
N LYS A 153 23.52 5.74 -18.55
CA LYS A 153 22.83 6.50 -19.60
C LYS A 153 21.75 5.70 -20.32
N GLY A 154 21.98 4.42 -20.63
CA GLY A 154 20.98 3.57 -21.25
C GLY A 154 19.72 3.41 -20.35
N SER A 155 19.91 3.21 -19.05
CA SER A 155 18.80 3.13 -18.10
C SER A 155 18.08 4.48 -17.92
N ALA A 156 18.82 5.60 -18.00
CA ALA A 156 18.24 6.92 -17.96
C ALA A 156 17.30 7.15 -19.16
N VAL A 157 17.77 6.86 -20.38
CA VAL A 157 16.95 6.98 -21.60
C VAL A 157 15.75 6.02 -21.57
N ASP A 158 15.95 4.79 -21.08
CA ASP A 158 14.87 3.81 -20.89
C ASP A 158 13.75 4.34 -19.96
N ALA A 159 14.14 4.98 -18.87
CA ALA A 159 13.16 5.60 -17.94
C ALA A 159 12.32 6.68 -18.64
N LEU A 160 12.92 7.52 -19.48
CA LEU A 160 12.19 8.52 -20.28
C LEU A 160 11.23 7.87 -21.28
N ILE A 161 11.71 6.87 -22.04
CA ILE A 161 10.89 6.14 -23.03
C ILE A 161 9.66 5.51 -22.37
N LYS A 162 9.86 4.82 -21.25
CA LYS A 162 8.75 4.22 -20.48
C LYS A 162 7.77 5.26 -19.95
N THR A 163 8.26 6.43 -19.57
CA THR A 163 7.40 7.53 -19.10
C THR A 163 6.54 8.08 -20.21
N VAL A 164 7.10 8.29 -21.41
CA VAL A 164 6.33 8.69 -22.60
C VAL A 164 5.22 7.68 -22.91
N GLY A 165 5.57 6.40 -22.95
CA GLY A 165 4.60 5.35 -23.24
C GLY A 165 3.47 5.26 -22.21
N ARG A 166 3.78 5.42 -20.91
CA ARG A 166 2.74 5.44 -19.86
C ARG A 166 1.82 6.66 -19.98
N LYS A 167 2.40 7.86 -20.18
CA LYS A 167 1.61 9.08 -20.39
C LYS A 167 0.67 8.93 -21.56
N ASN A 168 1.16 8.44 -22.69
CA ASN A 168 0.35 8.25 -23.91
C ASN A 168 -0.81 7.27 -23.66
N LYS A 169 -0.56 6.14 -22.96
CA LYS A 169 -1.62 5.18 -22.60
C LYS A 169 -2.68 5.74 -21.63
N SER A 170 -2.34 6.79 -20.90
CA SER A 170 -3.22 7.37 -19.87
C SER A 170 -3.86 8.68 -20.33
N GLU A 171 -3.79 9.03 -21.61
CA GLU A 171 -4.22 10.33 -22.14
C GLU A 171 -5.70 10.59 -21.87
N ASP A 172 -6.56 9.61 -22.14
CA ASP A 172 -8.00 9.69 -21.87
C ASP A 172 -8.30 9.93 -20.37
N LEU A 173 -7.56 9.25 -19.49
CA LEU A 173 -7.72 9.43 -18.04
C LEU A 173 -7.22 10.79 -17.55
N ILE A 174 -6.16 11.32 -18.15
CA ILE A 174 -5.62 12.66 -17.84
C ILE A 174 -6.67 13.73 -18.15
N GLU A 175 -7.36 13.60 -19.28
CA GLU A 175 -8.44 14.49 -19.68
C GLU A 175 -9.67 14.30 -18.76
N GLU A 176 -10.11 13.07 -18.52
CA GLU A 176 -11.24 12.73 -17.65
C GLU A 176 -11.07 13.30 -16.24
N TYR A 177 -9.88 13.17 -15.67
CA TYR A 177 -9.59 13.70 -14.33
C TYR A 177 -9.28 15.21 -14.28
N GLY A 178 -9.18 15.88 -15.43
CA GLY A 178 -8.93 17.31 -15.52
C GLY A 178 -7.56 17.75 -15.00
N ILE A 179 -6.53 16.90 -15.16
CA ILE A 179 -5.17 17.15 -14.68
C ILE A 179 -4.17 17.49 -15.80
N SER A 180 -4.69 17.87 -16.99
CA SER A 180 -3.84 18.15 -18.15
C SER A 180 -2.79 19.22 -17.87
N SER A 181 -3.15 20.31 -17.19
CA SER A 181 -2.20 21.40 -16.89
C SER A 181 -1.04 20.94 -15.97
N GLN A 182 -1.32 20.14 -14.95
CA GLN A 182 -0.29 19.58 -14.06
C GLN A 182 0.57 18.58 -14.83
N MET A 183 -0.06 17.74 -15.66
CA MET A 183 0.63 16.79 -16.51
C MET A 183 1.56 17.49 -17.50
N ASP A 184 1.11 18.53 -18.19
CA ASP A 184 1.92 19.30 -19.13
C ASP A 184 3.12 19.95 -18.46
N SER A 185 2.94 20.46 -17.24
CA SER A 185 4.03 21.02 -16.45
C SER A 185 5.13 20.02 -16.11
N LEU A 186 4.75 18.78 -15.75
CA LEU A 186 5.69 17.69 -15.51
C LEU A 186 6.31 17.18 -16.80
N TYR A 187 5.48 16.99 -17.81
CA TYR A 187 5.85 16.35 -19.06
C TYR A 187 6.79 17.24 -19.90
N SER A 188 6.71 18.55 -19.75
CA SER A 188 7.69 19.47 -20.37
C SER A 188 9.13 19.19 -19.94
N LYS A 189 9.34 18.70 -18.70
CA LYS A 189 10.66 18.30 -18.22
C LYS A 189 11.11 16.97 -18.85
N ILE A 190 10.18 16.07 -19.12
CA ILE A 190 10.46 14.81 -19.82
C ILE A 190 10.87 15.07 -21.25
N THR A 191 10.12 15.94 -21.98
CA THR A 191 10.45 16.29 -23.37
C THR A 191 11.79 16.99 -23.47
N ALA A 192 12.11 17.93 -22.56
CA ALA A 192 13.41 18.55 -22.51
C ALA A 192 14.55 17.53 -22.28
N ALA A 193 14.34 16.57 -21.35
CA ALA A 193 15.31 15.51 -21.11
C ALA A 193 15.47 14.55 -22.31
N LEU A 194 14.40 14.28 -23.07
CA LEU A 194 14.49 13.53 -24.33
C LEU A 194 15.34 14.27 -25.37
N GLU A 195 15.10 15.57 -25.56
CA GLU A 195 15.85 16.40 -26.49
C GLU A 195 17.34 16.45 -26.15
N GLU A 196 17.69 16.59 -24.86
CA GLU A 196 19.06 16.51 -24.35
C GLU A 196 19.75 15.18 -24.69
N ASN A 197 18.97 14.10 -24.83
CA ASN A 197 19.46 12.77 -25.22
C ASN A 197 19.29 12.49 -26.72
N GLY A 198 18.94 13.49 -27.52
CA GLY A 198 18.81 13.39 -28.99
C GLY A 198 17.59 12.58 -29.46
N LEU A 199 16.54 12.51 -28.62
CA LEU A 199 15.27 11.83 -28.90
C LEU A 199 14.14 12.83 -29.05
N THR A 200 13.27 12.61 -30.02
CA THR A 200 11.95 13.24 -30.06
C THR A 200 10.93 12.40 -29.29
N GLU A 201 9.84 12.98 -28.88
CA GLU A 201 8.71 12.28 -28.26
C GLU A 201 8.21 11.12 -29.15
N GLN A 202 8.05 11.35 -30.44
CA GLN A 202 7.62 10.33 -31.39
C GLN A 202 8.59 9.15 -31.46
N GLN A 203 9.90 9.42 -31.49
CA GLN A 203 10.92 8.36 -31.47
C GLN A 203 10.88 7.56 -30.17
N ALA A 204 10.63 8.21 -29.03
CA ALA A 204 10.48 7.54 -27.75
C ALA A 204 9.22 6.65 -27.74
N LEU A 205 8.11 7.12 -28.32
CA LEU A 205 6.89 6.33 -28.44
C LEU A 205 7.06 5.15 -29.39
N ASP A 206 7.75 5.32 -30.51
CA ASP A 206 8.06 4.26 -31.45
C ASP A 206 8.94 3.19 -30.78
N LEU A 207 9.90 3.60 -29.97
CA LEU A 207 10.74 2.70 -29.18
C LEU A 207 9.92 1.94 -28.13
N TYR A 208 9.05 2.64 -27.39
CA TYR A 208 8.18 2.04 -26.39
C TYR A 208 7.26 0.95 -26.97
N ASN A 209 6.78 1.14 -28.19
CA ASN A 209 5.87 0.23 -28.90
C ASN A 209 6.60 -0.90 -29.67
N MET A 210 7.94 -1.00 -29.55
CA MET A 210 8.68 -2.06 -30.22
C MET A 210 8.32 -3.44 -29.65
N ALA A 211 7.97 -4.37 -30.53
CA ALA A 211 7.63 -5.74 -30.16
C ALA A 211 8.87 -6.59 -29.78
N SER A 212 10.03 -6.25 -30.32
CA SER A 212 11.28 -7.00 -30.10
C SER A 212 12.14 -6.34 -29.02
N LEU A 213 12.31 -7.04 -27.90
CA LEU A 213 13.20 -6.60 -26.81
C LEU A 213 14.67 -6.50 -27.28
N GLU A 214 15.08 -7.35 -28.20
CA GLU A 214 16.45 -7.37 -28.74
C GLU A 214 16.72 -6.10 -29.57
N GLU A 215 15.80 -5.76 -30.48
CA GLU A 215 15.87 -4.52 -31.27
C GLU A 215 15.81 -3.27 -30.41
N TYR A 216 14.91 -3.26 -29.43
CA TYR A 216 14.80 -2.19 -28.44
C TYR A 216 16.12 -1.97 -27.72
N THR A 217 16.71 -3.05 -27.17
CA THR A 217 17.96 -2.99 -26.43
C THR A 217 19.14 -2.55 -27.32
N ALA A 218 19.17 -2.99 -28.57
CA ALA A 218 20.19 -2.58 -29.53
C ALA A 218 20.11 -1.07 -29.83
N LYS A 219 18.91 -0.54 -30.05
CA LYS A 219 18.70 0.90 -30.25
C LYS A 219 19.02 1.73 -29.01
N LEU A 220 18.61 1.24 -27.83
CA LEU A 220 18.89 1.91 -26.56
C LEU A 220 20.40 2.07 -26.29
N LYS A 221 21.19 1.05 -26.62
CA LYS A 221 22.67 1.14 -26.54
C LYS A 221 23.25 2.24 -27.43
N GLY A 222 22.65 2.48 -28.59
CA GLY A 222 23.04 3.58 -29.49
C GLY A 222 22.88 4.95 -28.83
N TYR A 223 21.79 5.22 -28.16
CA TYR A 223 21.56 6.48 -27.44
C TYR A 223 22.51 6.66 -26.24
N GLY A 224 22.83 5.60 -25.52
CA GLY A 224 23.81 5.64 -24.41
C GLY A 224 25.25 5.93 -24.86
N ALA A 225 25.61 5.64 -26.11
CA ALA A 225 26.94 5.92 -26.67
C ALA A 225 27.10 7.39 -27.13
N LEU A 226 26.05 7.98 -27.73
CA LEU A 226 26.08 9.31 -28.32
C LEU A 226 26.34 10.45 -27.30
N VAL A 227 25.92 10.28 -26.05
CA VAL A 227 26.11 11.31 -25.00
C VAL A 227 27.54 11.34 -24.45
N ASN A 228 28.36 10.29 -24.66
CA ASN A 228 29.76 10.28 -24.24
C ASN A 228 30.65 11.15 -25.14
N ASP A 229 30.31 11.33 -26.41
CA ASP A 229 31.17 12.08 -27.34
C ASP A 229 31.01 13.61 -27.20
N ASN A 230 29.87 14.10 -26.75
CA ASN A 230 29.63 15.53 -26.58
C ASN A 230 30.27 16.16 -25.33
N LYS A 231 30.73 15.38 -24.36
CA LYS A 231 31.49 15.88 -23.18
C LYS A 231 33.02 15.93 -23.37
N LYS A 232 33.53 15.53 -24.55
CA LYS A 232 34.95 15.58 -24.86
C LYS A 232 35.35 16.70 -25.83
N LYS A 233 34.43 17.61 -26.09
CA LYS A 233 34.74 18.85 -26.78
C LYS A 233 34.49 20.01 -25.79
#